data_77bb95cc90f4fe52e21af0b146522e97
#
_entry.id   77bb95cc90f4fe52e21af0b146522e97
#
_cell.length_a   1.000
_cell.length_b   1.000
_cell.length_c   1.000
_cell.angle_alpha   90.00
_cell.angle_beta   90.00
_cell.angle_gamma   90.00
#
_symmetry.space_group_name_H-M   'P 1'
#
loop_
_entity.id
_entity.type
_entity.pdbx_description
1 polymer ?
#
loop_
_entity_poly.entity_id
_entity_poly.type
_entity_poly.pdbx_seq_one_letter_code
_entity_poly.pdbx_strand_id
1 'polypeptide(L)'
;MTWHEERERLLNSRISELGLRIEGTELEPLVVQLYRELKERGIAFEPPVYLSDEWGCPEGVPVIGVPFYLADPKLAAIEDELAENLESPGESMMYLRHEAGHAFNYAYRLYEREEWHALFGPYSRPYVDAYKPNPVSTEFVRHIAGWYAQKHPDEDFAETFAVWLDPHASWREEYVGTPALRKLKYVDKVARELGSQPPPVTPSRRDVPIEEMTYTIAEYYDRVRPPAIQLPQWFDGDLRRIFAAEGPEPAAAMLRAKRKRIVGEVAYWTGVQPHVVRALADHLIGRVAALNLCTRDDSLVAFVAMLTTLATNTLR
;
A
#
# COMPACT_ATOMS: atom_id res chain seq x y z
N MET A 1 14.87 23.89 -20.18
CA MET A 1 13.47 23.54 -19.84
C MET A 1 13.34 23.63 -18.33
N THR A 2 12.40 24.40 -17.83
CA THR A 2 12.08 24.49 -16.40
C THR A 2 11.33 23.25 -15.96
N TRP A 3 11.28 22.97 -14.62
CA TRP A 3 10.47 21.87 -14.10
C TRP A 3 9.00 21.98 -14.50
N HIS A 4 8.44 23.19 -14.47
CA HIS A 4 7.06 23.44 -14.87
C HIS A 4 6.79 23.04 -16.34
N GLU A 5 7.65 23.43 -17.27
CA GLU A 5 7.52 23.06 -18.69
C GLU A 5 7.64 21.55 -18.90
N GLU A 6 8.57 20.90 -18.19
CA GLU A 6 8.78 19.46 -18.28
C GLU A 6 7.59 18.67 -17.69
N ARG A 7 7.07 19.11 -16.55
CA ARG A 7 5.91 18.55 -15.90
C ARG A 7 4.67 18.60 -16.81
N GLU A 8 4.40 19.77 -17.41
CA GLU A 8 3.28 19.93 -18.36
C GLU A 8 3.44 19.04 -19.59
N ARG A 9 4.66 18.91 -20.10
CA ARG A 9 4.97 18.00 -21.19
C ARG A 9 4.66 16.54 -20.81
N LEU A 10 5.13 16.11 -19.63
CA LEU A 10 4.89 14.75 -19.13
C LEU A 10 3.41 14.48 -18.92
N LEU A 11 2.69 15.38 -18.24
CA LEU A 11 1.25 15.22 -18.00
C LEU A 11 0.45 15.02 -19.29
N ASN A 12 0.87 15.65 -20.39
CA ASN A 12 0.22 15.53 -21.70
C ASN A 12 0.79 14.37 -22.55
N SER A 13 1.79 13.63 -22.07
CA SER A 13 2.35 12.48 -22.76
C SER A 13 1.55 11.21 -22.47
N ARG A 14 1.40 10.34 -23.47
CA ARG A 14 0.82 9.01 -23.28
C ARG A 14 1.81 8.10 -22.56
N ILE A 15 1.32 7.35 -21.58
CA ILE A 15 2.18 6.48 -20.76
C ILE A 15 2.91 5.45 -21.64
N SER A 16 2.20 4.84 -22.60
CA SER A 16 2.78 3.85 -23.54
C SER A 16 3.89 4.39 -24.46
N GLU A 17 3.98 5.71 -24.63
CA GLU A 17 4.96 6.36 -25.51
C GLU A 17 6.22 6.84 -24.75
N LEU A 18 6.26 6.72 -23.41
CA LEU A 18 7.37 7.20 -22.59
C LEU A 18 8.62 6.31 -22.64
N GLY A 19 8.50 5.08 -23.18
CA GLY A 19 9.61 4.14 -23.26
C GLY A 19 10.15 3.70 -21.90
N LEU A 20 9.28 3.65 -20.90
CA LEU A 20 9.64 3.24 -19.53
C LEU A 20 10.06 1.77 -19.48
N ARG A 21 10.98 1.47 -18.59
CA ARG A 21 11.49 0.13 -18.33
C ARG A 21 11.95 0.02 -16.89
N ILE A 22 12.12 -1.19 -16.38
CA ILE A 22 12.65 -1.43 -15.03
C ILE A 22 14.18 -1.32 -15.03
N GLU A 23 14.81 -1.83 -16.09
CA GLU A 23 16.27 -1.88 -16.20
C GLU A 23 16.90 -0.49 -16.20
N GLY A 24 17.91 -0.30 -15.38
CA GLY A 24 18.62 0.97 -15.20
C GLY A 24 17.90 2.00 -14.35
N THR A 25 16.82 1.62 -13.67
CA THR A 25 16.06 2.49 -12.75
C THR A 25 16.26 2.09 -11.29
N GLU A 26 15.68 2.85 -10.37
CA GLU A 26 15.69 2.54 -8.94
C GLU A 26 14.86 1.29 -8.57
N LEU A 27 14.01 0.80 -9.46
CA LEU A 27 13.27 -0.45 -9.28
C LEU A 27 14.15 -1.69 -9.50
N GLU A 28 15.11 -1.63 -10.42
CA GLU A 28 15.95 -2.80 -10.76
C GLU A 28 16.64 -3.40 -9.52
N PRO A 29 17.35 -2.62 -8.67
CA PRO A 29 17.97 -3.19 -7.47
C PRO A 29 16.95 -3.79 -6.49
N LEU A 30 15.71 -3.29 -6.43
CA LEU A 30 14.66 -3.85 -5.57
C LEU A 30 14.17 -5.21 -6.10
N VAL A 31 13.99 -5.33 -7.41
CA VAL A 31 13.63 -6.61 -8.06
C VAL A 31 14.75 -7.64 -7.87
N VAL A 32 16.01 -7.25 -8.07
CA VAL A 32 17.17 -8.11 -7.83
C VAL A 32 17.24 -8.55 -6.35
N GLN A 33 16.92 -7.64 -5.43
CA GLN A 33 16.84 -7.98 -4.00
C GLN A 33 15.74 -9.00 -3.73
N LEU A 34 14.54 -8.84 -4.29
CA LEU A 34 13.44 -9.80 -4.17
C LEU A 34 13.88 -11.20 -4.61
N TYR A 35 14.48 -11.32 -5.79
CA TYR A 35 14.92 -12.62 -6.32
C TYR A 35 16.01 -13.25 -5.45
N ARG A 36 16.92 -12.44 -4.90
CA ARG A 36 17.90 -12.91 -3.93
C ARG A 36 17.23 -13.46 -2.67
N GLU A 37 16.26 -12.74 -2.09
CA GLU A 37 15.54 -13.18 -0.89
C GLU A 37 14.76 -14.48 -1.15
N LEU A 38 14.10 -14.61 -2.30
CA LEU A 38 13.43 -15.86 -2.71
C LEU A 38 14.44 -17.03 -2.77
N LYS A 39 15.58 -16.81 -3.43
CA LYS A 39 16.63 -17.82 -3.56
C LYS A 39 17.22 -18.23 -2.21
N GLU A 40 17.44 -17.29 -1.30
CA GLU A 40 17.93 -17.56 0.07
C GLU A 40 16.92 -18.39 0.87
N ARG A 41 15.63 -18.31 0.56
CA ARG A 41 14.57 -19.16 1.12
C ARG A 41 14.35 -20.46 0.36
N GLY A 42 15.18 -20.76 -0.64
CA GLY A 42 15.13 -22.00 -1.42
C GLY A 42 14.08 -21.98 -2.54
N ILE A 43 13.56 -20.82 -2.91
CA ILE A 43 12.62 -20.66 -4.02
C ILE A 43 13.39 -20.29 -5.29
N ALA A 44 13.35 -21.17 -6.29
CA ALA A 44 13.98 -20.96 -7.59
C ALA A 44 13.07 -20.19 -8.58
N PHE A 45 11.78 -20.12 -8.29
CA PHE A 45 10.82 -19.36 -9.09
C PHE A 45 11.05 -17.86 -8.89
N GLU A 46 11.32 -17.16 -9.99
CA GLU A 46 11.44 -15.70 -10.06
C GLU A 46 10.22 -15.18 -10.81
N PRO A 47 9.21 -14.61 -10.13
CA PRO A 47 8.03 -14.08 -10.80
C PRO A 47 8.41 -12.91 -11.71
N PRO A 48 8.01 -12.91 -13.00
CA PRO A 48 8.25 -11.78 -13.88
C PRO A 48 7.64 -10.49 -13.33
N VAL A 49 8.42 -9.42 -13.34
CA VAL A 49 7.98 -8.08 -12.91
C VAL A 49 7.80 -7.21 -14.16
N TYR A 50 6.72 -6.43 -14.20
CA TYR A 50 6.43 -5.53 -15.31
C TYR A 50 5.83 -4.20 -14.79
N LEU A 51 5.90 -3.14 -15.59
CA LEU A 51 5.30 -1.86 -15.24
C LEU A 51 3.80 -1.88 -15.55
N SER A 52 3.01 -1.44 -14.57
CA SER A 52 1.55 -1.39 -14.57
C SER A 52 1.06 -0.05 -14.02
N ASP A 53 -0.23 0.12 -13.86
CA ASP A 53 -0.85 1.29 -13.24
C ASP A 53 -0.82 1.25 -11.71
N GLU A 54 -0.74 0.06 -11.13
CA GLU A 54 -0.72 -0.14 -9.67
C GLU A 54 0.13 -1.37 -9.28
N TRP A 55 0.35 -1.57 -7.99
CA TRP A 55 0.85 -2.81 -7.43
C TRP A 55 -0.20 -3.91 -7.59
N GLY A 56 0.19 -5.08 -8.09
CA GLY A 56 -0.75 -6.18 -8.20
C GLY A 56 -0.18 -7.43 -8.82
N CYS A 57 -0.82 -8.53 -8.50
CA CYS A 57 -0.62 -9.84 -9.11
C CYS A 57 -1.98 -10.30 -9.65
N PRO A 58 -2.18 -10.36 -10.98
CA PRO A 58 -3.46 -10.74 -11.54
C PRO A 58 -3.91 -12.12 -11.08
N GLU A 59 -5.18 -12.28 -10.75
CA GLU A 59 -5.71 -13.52 -10.21
C GLU A 59 -5.33 -14.74 -11.05
N GLY A 60 -4.70 -15.71 -10.42
CA GLY A 60 -4.26 -16.96 -11.05
C GLY A 60 -3.05 -16.83 -11.99
N VAL A 61 -2.45 -15.66 -12.13
CA VAL A 61 -1.31 -15.41 -13.03
C VAL A 61 -0.07 -14.99 -12.23
N PRO A 62 1.00 -15.78 -12.20
CA PRO A 62 2.15 -15.54 -11.33
C PRO A 62 3.12 -14.48 -11.91
N VAL A 63 2.68 -13.23 -12.01
CA VAL A 63 3.46 -12.07 -12.45
C VAL A 63 3.22 -10.90 -11.48
N ILE A 64 4.14 -9.93 -11.41
CA ILE A 64 4.04 -8.78 -10.52
C ILE A 64 3.95 -7.51 -11.34
N GLY A 65 2.85 -6.78 -11.23
CA GLY A 65 2.70 -5.40 -11.70
C GLY A 65 3.28 -4.42 -10.69
N VAL A 66 4.01 -3.42 -11.21
CA VAL A 66 4.64 -2.36 -10.41
C VAL A 66 4.23 -1.01 -11.00
N PRO A 67 3.85 -0.02 -10.20
CA PRO A 67 3.44 1.29 -10.69
C PRO A 67 4.49 1.94 -11.61
N PHE A 68 4.05 2.38 -12.78
CA PHE A 68 4.93 2.92 -13.82
C PHE A 68 5.69 4.17 -13.37
N TYR A 69 5.12 4.98 -12.47
CA TYR A 69 5.74 6.21 -12.00
C TYR A 69 7.02 5.98 -11.18
N LEU A 70 7.21 4.79 -10.65
CA LEU A 70 8.45 4.40 -9.94
C LEU A 70 9.65 4.17 -10.90
N ALA A 71 9.39 4.06 -12.19
CA ALA A 71 10.44 3.83 -13.19
C ALA A 71 11.15 5.12 -13.67
N ASP A 72 10.68 6.30 -13.28
CA ASP A 72 11.30 7.57 -13.67
C ASP A 72 11.20 8.59 -12.53
N PRO A 73 12.31 9.23 -12.10
CA PRO A 73 12.31 10.19 -10.99
C PRO A 73 11.38 11.41 -11.20
N LYS A 74 11.12 11.79 -12.46
CA LYS A 74 10.21 12.90 -12.76
C LYS A 74 8.76 12.48 -12.61
N LEU A 75 8.43 11.24 -12.97
CA LEU A 75 7.10 10.68 -12.75
C LEU A 75 6.86 10.48 -11.25
N ALA A 76 7.86 9.98 -10.52
CA ALA A 76 7.82 9.88 -9.06
C ALA A 76 7.57 11.25 -8.40
N ALA A 77 8.21 12.32 -8.91
CA ALA A 77 7.95 13.68 -8.42
C ALA A 77 6.52 14.17 -8.72
N ILE A 78 5.95 13.81 -9.87
CA ILE A 78 4.55 14.10 -10.22
C ILE A 78 3.59 13.33 -9.29
N GLU A 79 3.88 12.05 -9.01
CA GLU A 79 3.11 11.25 -8.04
C GLU A 79 3.13 11.90 -6.65
N ASP A 80 4.30 12.30 -6.17
CA ASP A 80 4.41 12.97 -4.86
C ASP A 80 3.67 14.32 -4.83
N GLU A 81 3.65 15.07 -5.93
CA GLU A 81 2.89 16.33 -6.04
C GLU A 81 1.38 16.11 -6.09
N LEU A 82 0.88 15.13 -6.86
CA LEU A 82 -0.54 14.98 -7.16
C LEU A 82 -1.25 14.03 -6.20
N ALA A 83 -0.62 12.92 -5.85
CA ALA A 83 -1.20 11.90 -4.99
C ALA A 83 -0.61 11.89 -3.58
N GLU A 84 0.60 12.47 -3.38
CA GLU A 84 1.34 12.51 -2.10
C GLU A 84 1.48 11.12 -1.46
N ASN A 85 1.60 10.11 -2.29
CA ASN A 85 1.62 8.70 -1.88
C ASN A 85 2.81 7.95 -2.49
N LEU A 86 3.89 8.69 -2.85
CA LEU A 86 5.09 8.06 -3.40
C LEU A 86 5.71 7.14 -2.36
N GLU A 87 5.91 5.90 -2.75
CA GLU A 87 6.51 4.86 -1.92
C GLU A 87 8.01 5.11 -1.75
N SER A 88 8.47 4.96 -0.54
CA SER A 88 9.91 4.82 -0.26
C SER A 88 10.43 3.47 -0.76
N PRO A 89 11.76 3.30 -0.99
CA PRO A 89 12.32 1.99 -1.35
C PRO A 89 11.95 0.86 -0.37
N GLY A 90 11.79 1.17 0.92
CA GLY A 90 11.34 0.21 1.93
C GLY A 90 9.88 -0.22 1.74
N GLU A 91 9.00 0.72 1.41
CA GLU A 91 7.59 0.44 1.09
C GLU A 91 7.48 -0.32 -0.24
N SER A 92 8.26 0.03 -1.25
CA SER A 92 8.30 -0.73 -2.50
C SER A 92 8.75 -2.19 -2.28
N MET A 93 9.74 -2.44 -1.41
CA MET A 93 10.12 -3.80 -1.02
C MET A 93 9.02 -4.52 -0.24
N MET A 94 8.29 -3.81 0.61
CA MET A 94 7.14 -4.36 1.33
C MET A 94 6.08 -4.88 0.34
N TYR A 95 5.71 -4.06 -0.66
CA TYR A 95 4.77 -4.47 -1.71
C TYR A 95 5.32 -5.58 -2.59
N LEU A 96 6.58 -5.50 -3.03
CA LEU A 96 7.20 -6.57 -3.84
C LEU A 96 7.16 -7.94 -3.14
N ARG A 97 7.40 -8.00 -1.83
CA ARG A 97 7.31 -9.25 -1.07
C ARG A 97 5.86 -9.75 -0.99
N HIS A 98 4.90 -8.84 -0.86
CA HIS A 98 3.48 -9.17 -0.84
C HIS A 98 3.03 -9.75 -2.19
N GLU A 99 3.31 -9.06 -3.29
CA GLU A 99 2.97 -9.53 -4.64
C GLU A 99 3.69 -10.84 -4.99
N ALA A 100 4.92 -11.05 -4.49
CA ALA A 100 5.60 -12.34 -4.62
C ALA A 100 4.86 -13.46 -3.87
N GLY A 101 4.14 -13.15 -2.79
CA GLY A 101 3.26 -14.08 -2.09
C GLY A 101 2.11 -14.55 -2.97
N HIS A 102 1.40 -13.63 -3.61
CA HIS A 102 0.37 -13.95 -4.60
C HIS A 102 0.95 -14.76 -5.77
N ALA A 103 2.06 -14.30 -6.35
CA ALA A 103 2.70 -14.99 -7.45
C ALA A 103 3.10 -16.44 -7.07
N PHE A 104 3.62 -16.67 -5.87
CA PHE A 104 3.95 -18.00 -5.38
C PHE A 104 2.69 -18.85 -5.15
N ASN A 105 1.64 -18.28 -4.56
CA ASN A 105 0.34 -18.95 -4.40
C ASN A 105 -0.20 -19.46 -5.75
N TYR A 106 -0.19 -18.60 -6.75
CA TYR A 106 -0.71 -18.91 -8.09
C TYR A 106 0.21 -19.87 -8.86
N ALA A 107 1.52 -19.65 -8.82
CA ALA A 107 2.51 -20.48 -9.50
C ALA A 107 2.38 -21.96 -9.13
N TYR A 108 2.11 -22.23 -7.85
CA TYR A 108 2.01 -23.60 -7.31
C TYR A 108 0.59 -24.04 -6.95
N ARG A 109 -0.43 -23.22 -7.27
CA ARG A 109 -1.86 -23.47 -6.98
C ARG A 109 -2.10 -23.86 -5.53
N LEU A 110 -1.45 -23.15 -4.60
CA LEU A 110 -1.57 -23.47 -3.18
C LEU A 110 -3.01 -23.30 -2.67
N TYR A 111 -3.72 -22.30 -3.21
CA TYR A 111 -5.12 -22.01 -2.93
C TYR A 111 -6.10 -23.15 -3.27
N GLU A 112 -5.66 -24.22 -3.97
CA GLU A 112 -6.45 -25.42 -4.22
C GLU A 112 -6.27 -26.49 -3.13
N ARG A 113 -5.31 -26.32 -2.19
CA ARG A 113 -4.97 -27.30 -1.17
C ARG A 113 -5.91 -27.22 0.05
N GLU A 114 -6.35 -28.37 0.56
CA GLU A 114 -7.18 -28.44 1.77
C GLU A 114 -6.50 -27.79 2.99
N GLU A 115 -5.18 -28.00 3.16
CA GLU A 115 -4.43 -27.40 4.26
C GLU A 115 -4.39 -25.86 4.17
N TRP A 116 -4.29 -25.31 2.96
CA TRP A 116 -4.37 -23.88 2.73
C TRP A 116 -5.74 -23.34 3.16
N HIS A 117 -6.84 -23.98 2.71
CA HIS A 117 -8.20 -23.60 3.11
C HIS A 117 -8.44 -23.70 4.61
N ALA A 118 -7.86 -24.71 5.28
CA ALA A 118 -7.98 -24.86 6.72
C ALA A 118 -7.28 -23.73 7.52
N LEU A 119 -6.24 -23.10 6.95
CA LEU A 119 -5.46 -22.06 7.59
C LEU A 119 -5.94 -20.64 7.24
N PHE A 120 -6.23 -20.39 5.98
CA PHE A 120 -6.55 -19.06 5.45
C PHE A 120 -8.05 -18.85 5.21
N GLY A 121 -8.80 -19.93 5.07
CA GLY A 121 -10.22 -19.88 4.72
C GLY A 121 -10.51 -20.19 3.25
N PRO A 122 -11.78 -20.14 2.83
CA PRO A 122 -12.16 -20.47 1.46
C PRO A 122 -11.68 -19.38 0.48
N TYR A 123 -10.92 -19.79 -0.55
CA TYR A 123 -10.46 -18.88 -1.61
C TYR A 123 -11.64 -18.21 -2.36
N SER A 124 -12.77 -18.91 -2.47
CA SER A 124 -13.99 -18.41 -3.10
C SER A 124 -14.76 -17.37 -2.29
N ARG A 125 -14.24 -16.94 -1.13
CA ARG A 125 -14.83 -15.83 -0.38
C ARG A 125 -14.88 -14.59 -1.26
N PRO A 126 -16.02 -13.83 -1.29
CA PRO A 126 -16.08 -12.60 -2.07
C PRO A 126 -14.99 -11.60 -1.66
N TYR A 127 -14.25 -11.09 -2.65
CA TYR A 127 -13.31 -10.00 -2.44
C TYR A 127 -14.10 -8.70 -2.32
N VAL A 128 -13.93 -7.99 -1.20
CA VAL A 128 -14.64 -6.74 -0.93
C VAL A 128 -13.63 -5.64 -0.59
N ASP A 129 -13.82 -4.45 -1.14
CA ASP A 129 -12.93 -3.32 -0.90
C ASP A 129 -13.09 -2.76 0.51
N ALA A 130 -14.31 -2.74 1.03
CA ALA A 130 -14.58 -2.29 2.39
C ALA A 130 -14.63 -3.50 3.34
N TYR A 131 -13.69 -3.56 4.29
CA TYR A 131 -13.69 -4.55 5.37
C TYR A 131 -13.45 -3.85 6.71
N LYS A 132 -13.90 -4.49 7.79
CA LYS A 132 -13.70 -3.99 9.14
C LYS A 132 -12.68 -4.86 9.86
N PRO A 133 -11.42 -4.41 9.98
CA PRO A 133 -10.40 -5.19 10.65
C PRO A 133 -10.67 -5.30 12.15
N ASN A 134 -10.27 -6.42 12.74
CA ASN A 134 -10.16 -6.60 14.18
C ASN A 134 -8.72 -6.33 14.62
N PRO A 135 -8.41 -5.15 15.20
CA PRO A 135 -7.04 -4.76 15.53
C PRO A 135 -6.39 -5.60 16.64
N VAL A 136 -7.19 -6.38 17.39
CA VAL A 136 -6.70 -7.25 18.46
C VAL A 136 -6.61 -8.71 18.06
N SER A 137 -6.91 -9.04 16.80
CA SER A 137 -6.79 -10.42 16.30
C SER A 137 -5.32 -10.85 16.26
N THR A 138 -5.05 -12.05 16.76
CA THR A 138 -3.75 -12.73 16.71
C THR A 138 -3.70 -13.80 15.61
N GLU A 139 -4.75 -13.90 14.79
CA GLU A 139 -4.86 -14.87 13.70
C GLU A 139 -4.13 -14.47 12.44
N PHE A 140 -3.77 -13.18 12.33
CA PHE A 140 -3.19 -12.58 11.13
C PHE A 140 -1.82 -11.98 11.44
N VAL A 141 -0.95 -11.99 10.45
CA VAL A 141 0.30 -11.23 10.48
C VAL A 141 0.01 -9.74 10.24
N ARG A 142 1.03 -8.91 10.45
CA ARG A 142 0.99 -7.47 10.14
C ARG A 142 2.15 -7.14 9.21
N HIS A 143 1.84 -6.73 8.00
CA HIS A 143 2.82 -6.34 6.99
C HIS A 143 2.42 -5.02 6.32
N ILE A 144 1.42 -5.03 5.45
CA ILE A 144 0.83 -3.81 4.91
C ILE A 144 -0.07 -3.16 5.97
N ALA A 145 -0.10 -1.83 5.97
CA ALA A 145 -0.93 -1.03 6.87
C ALA A 145 -2.42 -1.42 6.79
N GLY A 146 -3.14 -1.24 7.91
CA GLY A 146 -4.59 -1.45 7.94
C GLY A 146 -5.03 -2.89 8.20
N TRP A 147 -4.16 -3.75 8.71
CA TRP A 147 -4.47 -5.18 8.92
C TRP A 147 -4.94 -5.87 7.63
N TYR A 148 -4.23 -5.60 6.54
CA TYR A 148 -4.60 -5.96 5.18
C TYR A 148 -4.84 -7.47 5.00
N ALA A 149 -4.12 -8.31 5.72
CA ALA A 149 -4.35 -9.75 5.81
C ALA A 149 -5.81 -10.15 6.13
N GLN A 150 -6.59 -9.27 6.77
CA GLN A 150 -7.99 -9.57 7.12
C GLN A 150 -8.98 -9.35 5.97
N LYS A 151 -8.54 -8.74 4.87
CA LYS A 151 -9.40 -8.39 3.74
C LYS A 151 -9.92 -9.63 3.03
N HIS A 152 -9.03 -10.57 2.70
CA HIS A 152 -9.36 -11.78 1.96
C HIS A 152 -8.37 -12.92 2.31
N PRO A 153 -8.75 -14.22 2.20
CA PRO A 153 -7.84 -15.34 2.37
C PRO A 153 -6.56 -15.28 1.53
N ASP A 154 -6.64 -14.76 0.33
CA ASP A 154 -5.51 -14.59 -0.57
C ASP A 154 -4.54 -13.51 -0.07
N GLU A 155 -5.08 -12.39 0.44
CA GLU A 155 -4.30 -11.34 1.09
C GLU A 155 -3.61 -11.84 2.37
N ASP A 156 -4.32 -12.66 3.15
CA ASP A 156 -3.77 -13.29 4.35
C ASP A 156 -2.58 -14.20 4.01
N PHE A 157 -2.65 -14.93 2.91
CA PHE A 157 -1.53 -15.73 2.44
C PHE A 157 -0.38 -14.84 1.96
N ALA A 158 -0.64 -13.83 1.13
CA ALA A 158 0.38 -12.92 0.59
C ALA A 158 1.10 -12.15 1.71
N GLU A 159 0.36 -11.60 2.69
CA GLU A 159 0.90 -10.95 3.88
C GLU A 159 1.76 -11.91 4.71
N THR A 160 1.27 -13.15 4.91
CA THR A 160 2.01 -14.18 5.64
C THR A 160 3.31 -14.56 4.92
N PHE A 161 3.26 -14.68 3.60
CA PHE A 161 4.43 -14.95 2.77
C PHE A 161 5.46 -13.79 2.86
N ALA A 162 4.99 -12.54 2.79
CA ALA A 162 5.85 -11.36 2.86
C ALA A 162 6.60 -11.27 4.20
N VAL A 163 5.91 -11.50 5.33
CA VAL A 163 6.54 -11.56 6.66
C VAL A 163 7.54 -12.71 6.76
N TRP A 164 7.21 -13.87 6.20
CA TRP A 164 8.10 -15.02 6.19
C TRP A 164 9.34 -14.78 5.32
N LEU A 165 9.18 -14.10 4.18
CA LEU A 165 10.26 -13.82 3.23
C LEU A 165 11.24 -12.79 3.76
N ASP A 166 10.76 -11.77 4.49
CA ASP A 166 11.59 -10.68 5.01
C ASP A 166 12.77 -11.23 5.85
N PRO A 167 14.01 -10.98 5.44
CA PRO A 167 15.19 -11.44 6.16
C PRO A 167 15.36 -10.80 7.56
N HIS A 168 14.70 -9.66 7.79
CA HIS A 168 14.76 -8.91 9.05
C HIS A 168 13.64 -9.28 10.02
N ALA A 169 12.63 -10.02 9.58
CA ALA A 169 11.52 -10.43 10.44
C ALA A 169 11.90 -11.60 11.35
N SER A 170 11.82 -11.38 12.65
CA SER A 170 11.98 -12.43 13.69
C SER A 170 10.67 -13.18 13.91
N TRP A 171 9.98 -13.57 12.85
CA TRP A 171 8.61 -14.05 12.89
C TRP A 171 8.37 -15.26 13.80
N ARG A 172 9.38 -16.12 14.03
CA ARG A 172 9.24 -17.26 14.96
C ARG A 172 9.09 -16.82 16.41
N GLU A 173 9.66 -15.70 16.76
CA GLU A 173 9.65 -15.12 18.11
C GLU A 173 8.46 -14.17 18.28
N GLU A 174 8.23 -13.32 17.28
CA GLU A 174 7.16 -12.31 17.28
C GLU A 174 5.77 -12.93 17.34
N TYR A 175 5.56 -14.05 16.61
CA TYR A 175 4.27 -14.73 16.53
C TYR A 175 4.17 -15.97 17.43
N VAL A 176 5.10 -16.15 18.39
CA VAL A 176 5.02 -17.29 19.32
C VAL A 176 3.69 -17.31 20.08
N GLY A 177 3.08 -18.49 20.15
CA GLY A 177 1.80 -18.66 20.85
C GLY A 177 0.55 -18.14 20.10
N THR A 178 0.72 -17.59 18.90
CA THR A 178 -0.41 -17.09 18.09
C THR A 178 -0.85 -18.08 17.01
N PRO A 179 -2.13 -18.03 16.56
CA PRO A 179 -2.57 -18.79 15.39
C PRO A 179 -1.82 -18.40 14.09
N ALA A 180 -1.40 -17.14 13.94
CA ALA A 180 -0.62 -16.68 12.79
C ALA A 180 0.70 -17.45 12.61
N LEU A 181 1.32 -17.93 13.70
CA LEU A 181 2.53 -18.76 13.61
C LEU A 181 2.30 -20.06 12.82
N ARG A 182 1.09 -20.63 12.84
CA ARG A 182 0.77 -21.85 12.06
C ARG A 182 0.79 -21.56 10.56
N LYS A 183 0.31 -20.39 10.16
CA LYS A 183 0.31 -19.92 8.77
C LYS A 183 1.76 -19.69 8.27
N LEU A 184 2.59 -19.03 9.08
CA LEU A 184 4.02 -18.81 8.80
C LEU A 184 4.79 -20.13 8.66
N LYS A 185 4.49 -21.12 9.53
CA LYS A 185 5.06 -22.47 9.43
C LYS A 185 4.58 -23.22 8.19
N TYR A 186 3.34 -22.99 7.76
CA TYR A 186 2.83 -23.54 6.51
C TYR A 186 3.57 -22.98 5.30
N VAL A 187 3.78 -21.66 5.24
CA VAL A 187 4.60 -21.03 4.19
C VAL A 187 6.01 -21.62 4.16
N ASP A 188 6.67 -21.71 5.32
CA ASP A 188 8.01 -22.32 5.46
C ASP A 188 8.04 -23.77 4.95
N LYS A 189 7.00 -24.56 5.23
CA LYS A 189 6.83 -25.94 4.77
C LYS A 189 6.69 -26.01 3.24
N VAL A 190 5.74 -25.25 2.66
CA VAL A 190 5.46 -25.34 1.22
C VAL A 190 6.60 -24.75 0.37
N ALA A 191 7.31 -23.75 0.88
CA ALA A 191 8.51 -23.22 0.24
C ALA A 191 9.60 -24.28 0.16
N ARG A 192 9.83 -25.06 1.21
CA ARG A 192 10.79 -26.20 1.17
C ARG A 192 10.34 -27.34 0.28
N GLU A 193 9.03 -27.62 0.22
CA GLU A 193 8.49 -28.71 -0.59
C GLU A 193 8.54 -28.39 -2.09
N LEU A 194 8.26 -27.17 -2.48
CA LEU A 194 7.98 -26.78 -3.86
C LEU A 194 9.00 -25.79 -4.44
N GLY A 195 9.69 -25.02 -3.61
CA GLY A 195 10.50 -23.89 -4.05
C GLY A 195 11.57 -24.22 -5.09
N SER A 196 12.14 -25.43 -5.04
CA SER A 196 13.13 -25.90 -6.03
C SER A 196 12.49 -26.55 -7.28
N GLN A 197 11.17 -26.73 -7.30
CA GLN A 197 10.46 -27.36 -8.41
C GLN A 197 10.02 -26.30 -9.43
N PRO A 198 9.95 -26.63 -10.73
CA PRO A 198 9.35 -25.73 -11.71
C PRO A 198 7.86 -25.54 -11.39
N PRO A 199 7.35 -24.30 -11.45
CA PRO A 199 5.96 -24.06 -11.18
C PRO A 199 5.04 -24.68 -12.24
N PRO A 200 3.92 -25.30 -11.85
CA PRO A 200 2.95 -25.85 -12.81
C PRO A 200 2.19 -24.78 -13.59
N VAL A 201 2.11 -23.55 -13.08
CA VAL A 201 1.50 -22.42 -13.79
C VAL A 201 2.59 -21.49 -14.29
N THR A 202 2.57 -21.22 -15.60
CA THR A 202 3.49 -20.29 -16.24
C THR A 202 2.83 -18.92 -16.45
N PRO A 203 3.59 -17.83 -16.42
CA PRO A 203 3.08 -16.49 -16.71
C PRO A 203 2.46 -16.44 -18.11
N SER A 204 1.20 -16.04 -18.23
CA SER A 204 0.47 -16.07 -19.50
C SER A 204 -0.14 -14.73 -19.90
N ARG A 205 -0.40 -13.84 -18.95
CA ARG A 205 -1.06 -12.55 -19.19
C ARG A 205 -0.54 -11.52 -18.19
N ARG A 206 -0.42 -10.27 -18.64
CA ARG A 206 -0.23 -9.09 -17.77
C ARG A 206 -1.54 -8.36 -17.66
N ASP A 207 -1.79 -7.73 -16.52
CA ASP A 207 -2.92 -6.82 -16.37
C ASP A 207 -2.43 -5.38 -16.51
N VAL A 208 -3.13 -4.60 -17.32
CA VAL A 208 -2.83 -3.20 -17.64
C VAL A 208 -1.32 -2.91 -17.80
N PRO A 209 -0.58 -3.62 -18.70
CA PRO A 209 0.82 -3.30 -18.93
C PRO A 209 0.95 -1.92 -19.58
N ILE A 210 2.07 -1.22 -19.30
CA ILE A 210 2.27 0.16 -19.79
C ILE A 210 2.12 0.31 -21.31
N GLU A 211 2.42 -0.72 -22.08
CA GLU A 211 2.27 -0.73 -23.54
C GLU A 211 0.81 -0.55 -23.98
N GLU A 212 -0.14 -0.92 -23.13
CA GLU A 212 -1.59 -0.78 -23.36
C GLU A 212 -2.18 0.52 -22.82
N MET A 213 -1.40 1.30 -22.04
CA MET A 213 -1.82 2.59 -21.46
C MET A 213 -1.75 3.72 -22.49
N THR A 214 -2.73 3.79 -23.38
CA THR A 214 -2.80 4.80 -24.46
C THR A 214 -3.30 6.18 -24.00
N TYR A 215 -3.71 6.30 -22.76
CA TYR A 215 -4.11 7.58 -22.13
C TYR A 215 -2.89 8.35 -21.58
N THR A 216 -3.10 9.65 -21.36
CA THR A 216 -2.05 10.52 -20.82
C THR A 216 -1.88 10.35 -19.30
N ILE A 217 -0.74 10.83 -18.78
CA ILE A 217 -0.51 10.85 -17.32
C ILE A 217 -1.59 11.70 -16.62
N ALA A 218 -2.02 12.84 -17.20
CA ALA A 218 -3.10 13.66 -16.64
C ALA A 218 -4.41 12.88 -16.56
N GLU A 219 -4.77 12.14 -17.62
CA GLU A 219 -5.96 11.29 -17.63
C GLU A 219 -5.88 10.14 -16.62
N TYR A 220 -4.68 9.59 -16.39
CA TYR A 220 -4.46 8.61 -15.32
C TYR A 220 -4.82 9.20 -13.96
N TYR A 221 -4.24 10.35 -13.59
CA TYR A 221 -4.52 10.97 -12.29
C TYR A 221 -5.98 11.42 -12.14
N ASP A 222 -6.65 11.79 -13.22
CA ASP A 222 -8.09 12.08 -13.18
C ASP A 222 -8.95 10.83 -12.89
N ARG A 223 -8.53 9.65 -13.37
CA ARG A 223 -9.22 8.35 -13.13
C ARG A 223 -9.00 7.85 -11.70
N VAL A 224 -7.76 7.92 -11.20
CA VAL A 224 -7.41 7.40 -9.86
C VAL A 224 -7.72 8.41 -8.74
N ARG A 225 -8.16 9.63 -9.10
CA ARG A 225 -8.53 10.65 -8.12
C ARG A 225 -9.67 10.15 -7.23
N PRO A 226 -9.47 10.10 -5.90
CA PRO A 226 -10.54 9.71 -5.00
C PRO A 226 -11.75 10.62 -5.15
N PRO A 227 -12.98 10.10 -5.00
CA PRO A 227 -14.17 10.91 -4.99
C PRO A 227 -14.09 11.95 -3.87
N ALA A 228 -14.58 13.17 -4.13
CA ALA A 228 -14.61 14.23 -3.15
C ALA A 228 -15.44 13.81 -1.93
N ILE A 229 -14.81 13.77 -0.77
CA ILE A 229 -15.50 13.45 0.49
C ILE A 229 -16.27 14.70 0.92
N GLN A 230 -17.60 14.60 0.98
CA GLN A 230 -18.43 15.66 1.55
C GLN A 230 -18.42 15.53 3.08
N LEU A 231 -17.74 16.45 3.74
CA LEU A 231 -17.67 16.49 5.20
C LEU A 231 -18.59 17.60 5.75
N PRO A 232 -19.29 17.34 6.85
CA PRO A 232 -20.07 18.37 7.53
C PRO A 232 -19.18 19.53 8.02
N GLN A 233 -19.65 20.78 7.88
CA GLN A 233 -18.89 21.99 8.28
C GLN A 233 -18.91 22.30 9.79
N TRP A 234 -19.44 21.45 10.64
CA TRP A 234 -19.72 21.71 12.07
C TRP A 234 -18.56 21.41 13.02
N PHE A 235 -17.39 21.05 12.52
CA PHE A 235 -16.21 20.77 13.35
C PHE A 235 -15.49 22.03 13.90
N ASP A 236 -15.92 23.23 13.55
CA ASP A 236 -15.26 24.47 13.95
C ASP A 236 -15.21 24.64 15.50
N GLY A 237 -16.24 24.17 16.20
CA GLY A 237 -16.26 24.16 17.67
C GLY A 237 -15.19 23.25 18.27
N ASP A 238 -15.03 22.07 17.71
CA ASP A 238 -14.02 21.09 18.15
C ASP A 238 -12.60 21.58 17.82
N LEU A 239 -12.41 22.19 16.64
CA LEU A 239 -11.12 22.77 16.27
C LEU A 239 -10.73 23.92 17.21
N ARG A 240 -11.66 24.80 17.61
CA ARG A 240 -11.39 25.85 18.61
C ARG A 240 -11.13 25.29 20.01
N ARG A 241 -11.59 24.09 20.33
CA ARG A 241 -11.26 23.39 21.56
C ARG A 241 -9.84 22.84 21.54
N ILE A 242 -9.36 22.37 20.36
CA ILE A 242 -8.03 21.79 20.16
C ILE A 242 -6.97 22.88 20.03
N PHE A 243 -7.26 23.93 19.27
CA PHE A 243 -6.34 25.00 18.93
C PHE A 243 -6.74 26.32 19.62
N ALA A 244 -5.82 27.27 19.68
CA ALA A 244 -6.04 28.56 20.28
C ALA A 244 -6.22 29.67 19.24
N ALA A 245 -6.86 30.78 19.62
CA ALA A 245 -6.94 31.97 18.79
C ALA A 245 -5.56 32.67 18.63
N GLU A 246 -4.71 32.54 19.64
CA GLU A 246 -3.33 33.08 19.67
C GLU A 246 -2.38 31.99 20.15
N GLY A 247 -1.17 31.94 19.60
CA GLY A 247 -0.18 30.91 19.92
C GLY A 247 1.14 31.11 19.19
N PRO A 248 2.14 30.21 19.43
CA PRO A 248 3.49 30.39 18.94
C PRO A 248 3.62 30.27 17.41
N GLU A 249 2.73 29.48 16.77
CA GLU A 249 2.75 29.32 15.31
C GLU A 249 1.35 29.04 14.74
N PRO A 250 1.10 29.35 13.45
CA PRO A 250 -0.15 28.97 12.78
C PRO A 250 -0.32 27.44 12.76
N ALA A 251 -1.41 26.94 13.35
CA ALA A 251 -1.67 25.51 13.47
C ALA A 251 -1.78 24.81 12.10
N ALA A 252 -2.35 25.48 11.10
CA ALA A 252 -2.43 24.95 9.74
C ALA A 252 -1.06 24.71 9.09
N ALA A 253 -0.06 25.55 9.37
CA ALA A 253 1.30 25.39 8.87
C ALA A 253 1.95 24.13 9.49
N MET A 254 1.88 24.00 10.80
CA MET A 254 2.37 22.82 11.51
C MET A 254 1.71 21.53 11.03
N LEU A 255 0.38 21.52 10.86
CA LEU A 255 -0.35 20.35 10.38
C LEU A 255 0.02 19.96 8.95
N ARG A 256 0.16 20.94 8.03
CA ARG A 256 0.62 20.66 6.65
C ARG A 256 2.02 20.06 6.62
N ALA A 257 2.96 20.60 7.41
CA ALA A 257 4.31 20.06 7.49
C ALA A 257 4.37 18.61 8.00
N LYS A 258 3.38 18.18 8.81
CA LYS A 258 3.30 16.83 9.37
C LYS A 258 2.25 15.94 8.70
N ARG A 259 1.57 16.42 7.66
CA ARG A 259 0.39 15.77 7.06
C ARG A 259 0.66 14.34 6.61
N LYS A 260 1.73 14.10 5.82
CA LYS A 260 2.09 12.76 5.33
C LYS A 260 2.21 11.76 6.51
N ARG A 261 2.92 12.14 7.57
CA ARG A 261 3.06 11.30 8.76
C ARG A 261 1.73 11.08 9.48
N ILE A 262 0.93 12.14 9.68
CA ILE A 262 -0.38 12.04 10.35
C ILE A 262 -1.29 11.08 9.57
N VAL A 263 -1.39 11.24 8.26
CA VAL A 263 -2.21 10.38 7.39
C VAL A 263 -1.73 8.93 7.47
N GLY A 264 -0.42 8.69 7.36
CA GLY A 264 0.15 7.35 7.44
C GLY A 264 -0.15 6.66 8.77
N GLU A 265 0.08 7.35 9.89
CA GLU A 265 -0.20 6.78 11.23
C GLU A 265 -1.71 6.50 11.42
N VAL A 266 -2.58 7.43 11.04
CA VAL A 266 -4.03 7.21 11.18
C VAL A 266 -4.50 6.07 10.29
N ALA A 267 -4.07 6.00 9.03
CA ALA A 267 -4.39 4.91 8.12
C ALA A 267 -3.89 3.56 8.67
N TYR A 268 -2.63 3.53 9.13
CA TYR A 268 -2.03 2.33 9.71
C TYR A 268 -2.84 1.76 10.88
N TRP A 269 -3.21 2.64 11.84
CA TRP A 269 -3.90 2.19 13.07
C TRP A 269 -5.40 2.00 12.92
N THR A 270 -6.04 2.56 11.87
CA THR A 270 -7.48 2.45 11.67
C THR A 270 -7.89 1.44 10.62
N GLY A 271 -7.01 1.12 9.67
CA GLY A 271 -7.33 0.35 8.47
C GLY A 271 -8.11 1.15 7.42
N VAL A 272 -8.28 2.46 7.64
CA VAL A 272 -8.94 3.34 6.68
C VAL A 272 -7.97 3.66 5.55
N GLN A 273 -8.44 3.62 4.32
CA GLN A 273 -7.63 3.90 3.14
C GLN A 273 -6.91 5.25 3.26
N PRO A 274 -5.61 5.35 2.96
CA PRO A 274 -4.83 6.58 3.13
C PRO A 274 -5.44 7.80 2.42
N HIS A 275 -6.00 7.64 1.22
CA HIS A 275 -6.62 8.73 0.47
C HIS A 275 -7.85 9.31 1.18
N VAL A 276 -8.62 8.48 1.89
CA VAL A 276 -9.78 8.92 2.68
C VAL A 276 -9.32 9.70 3.91
N VAL A 277 -8.33 9.19 4.64
CA VAL A 277 -7.74 9.89 5.80
C VAL A 277 -7.16 11.23 5.36
N ARG A 278 -6.50 11.27 4.20
CA ARG A 278 -5.93 12.50 3.62
C ARG A 278 -7.02 13.53 3.34
N ALA A 279 -8.07 13.16 2.62
CA ALA A 279 -9.17 14.07 2.29
C ALA A 279 -9.83 14.64 3.55
N LEU A 280 -9.99 13.82 4.60
CA LEU A 280 -10.49 14.26 5.90
C LEU A 280 -9.52 15.22 6.60
N ALA A 281 -8.23 14.90 6.60
CA ALA A 281 -7.19 15.76 7.18
C ALA A 281 -7.11 17.11 6.45
N ASP A 282 -7.12 17.14 5.12
CA ASP A 282 -7.04 18.35 4.31
C ASP A 282 -8.24 19.26 4.53
N HIS A 283 -9.45 18.69 4.63
CA HIS A 283 -10.63 19.44 5.00
C HIS A 283 -10.48 20.14 6.36
N LEU A 284 -10.07 19.39 7.39
CA LEU A 284 -9.88 19.93 8.75
C LEU A 284 -8.76 20.98 8.78
N ILE A 285 -7.63 20.75 8.10
CA ILE A 285 -6.53 21.71 7.99
C ILE A 285 -6.98 23.00 7.30
N GLY A 286 -7.79 22.88 6.23
CA GLY A 286 -8.42 24.01 5.58
C GLY A 286 -9.32 24.82 6.52
N ARG A 287 -10.11 24.14 7.36
CA ARG A 287 -10.93 24.81 8.40
C ARG A 287 -10.07 25.51 9.46
N VAL A 288 -9.01 24.85 9.94
CA VAL A 288 -8.04 25.45 10.90
C VAL A 288 -7.43 26.73 10.33
N ALA A 289 -7.04 26.71 9.03
CA ALA A 289 -6.52 27.89 8.33
C ALA A 289 -7.57 29.01 8.23
N ALA A 290 -8.80 28.68 7.82
CA ALA A 290 -9.88 29.65 7.67
C ALA A 290 -10.29 30.30 9.00
N LEU A 291 -10.10 29.59 10.12
CA LEU A 291 -10.35 30.08 11.48
C LEU A 291 -9.17 30.83 12.08
N ASN A 292 -8.02 30.93 11.37
CA ASN A 292 -6.78 31.55 11.84
C ASN A 292 -6.30 31.02 13.21
N LEU A 293 -6.38 29.71 13.41
CA LEU A 293 -6.04 29.10 14.69
C LEU A 293 -4.53 28.84 14.80
N CYS A 294 -4.02 28.96 16.03
CA CYS A 294 -2.63 28.75 16.40
C CYS A 294 -2.45 27.49 17.24
N THR A 295 -1.23 26.97 17.27
CA THR A 295 -0.87 25.82 18.12
C THR A 295 -0.90 26.18 19.59
N ARG A 296 -1.16 25.18 20.42
CA ARG A 296 -0.92 25.16 21.87
C ARG A 296 -0.38 23.79 22.25
N ASP A 297 0.00 23.65 23.52
CA ASP A 297 0.47 22.37 24.04
C ASP A 297 -0.54 21.24 23.74
N ASP A 298 -0.01 20.09 23.30
CA ASP A 298 -0.78 18.87 22.96
C ASP A 298 -1.79 18.99 21.82
N SER A 299 -1.85 20.13 21.10
CA SER A 299 -2.82 20.31 20.00
C SER A 299 -2.67 19.28 18.88
N LEU A 300 -1.44 18.82 18.60
CA LEU A 300 -1.19 17.78 17.61
C LEU A 300 -1.80 16.43 18.05
N VAL A 301 -1.61 16.04 19.30
CA VAL A 301 -2.16 14.78 19.84
C VAL A 301 -3.68 14.81 19.81
N ALA A 302 -4.29 15.93 20.24
CA ALA A 302 -5.74 16.09 20.22
C ALA A 302 -6.31 16.09 18.79
N PHE A 303 -5.61 16.72 17.83
CA PHE A 303 -6.00 16.69 16.41
C PHE A 303 -5.94 15.29 15.83
N VAL A 304 -4.86 14.54 16.08
CA VAL A 304 -4.71 13.15 15.60
C VAL A 304 -5.79 12.27 16.22
N ALA A 305 -6.09 12.41 17.51
CA ALA A 305 -7.18 11.67 18.17
C ALA A 305 -8.55 11.97 17.52
N MET A 306 -8.85 13.25 17.26
CA MET A 306 -10.07 13.66 16.55
C MET A 306 -10.11 13.06 15.14
N LEU A 307 -9.04 13.20 14.34
CA LEU A 307 -8.95 12.66 12.99
C LEU A 307 -9.14 11.14 12.97
N THR A 308 -8.49 10.41 13.89
CA THR A 308 -8.65 8.97 14.06
C THR A 308 -10.11 8.60 14.35
N THR A 309 -10.76 9.32 15.26
CA THR A 309 -12.16 9.10 15.60
C THR A 309 -13.09 9.33 14.40
N LEU A 310 -12.85 10.40 13.65
CA LEU A 310 -13.63 10.70 12.44
C LEU A 310 -13.39 9.65 11.37
N ALA A 311 -12.14 9.29 11.07
CA ALA A 311 -11.79 8.27 10.10
C ALA A 311 -12.49 6.93 10.40
N THR A 312 -12.49 6.48 11.64
CA THR A 312 -13.12 5.21 12.03
C THR A 312 -14.64 5.22 12.01
N ASN A 313 -15.28 6.39 12.10
CA ASN A 313 -16.75 6.51 12.19
C ASN A 313 -17.42 7.04 10.90
N THR A 314 -16.68 7.68 9.99
CA THR A 314 -17.24 8.25 8.74
C THR A 314 -17.43 7.19 7.66
N LEU A 315 -16.81 6.02 7.77
CA LEU A 315 -16.82 4.92 6.80
C LEU A 315 -17.69 3.72 7.24
N ARG A 316 -18.74 3.99 7.98
CA ARG A 316 -19.73 2.96 8.36
C ARG A 316 -20.93 2.97 7.43
#